data_102bd45a829f6854d5a2cc756cf71e78
#
_entry.id   102bd45a829f6854d5a2cc756cf71e78
#
_cell.length_a   1.000
_cell.length_b   1.000
_cell.length_c   1.000
_cell.angle_alpha   90.00
_cell.angle_beta   90.00
_cell.angle_gamma   90.00
#
_symmetry.space_group_name_H-M   'P 1'
#
loop_
_entity.id
_entity.type
_entity.pdbx_description
1 polymer ?
#
loop_
_entity_poly.entity_id
_entity_poly.type
_entity_poly.pdbx_seq_one_letter_code
_entity_poly.pdbx_strand_id
1 'polypeptide(L)'
;MSASHNPAKYNGYKAYGPDGCQMTDDAAAIVYDEIQKTDVLTGAKYISFAEGVEQGLIRFVGDDCKNALYAAIEARQVRPGLCKTAGLKLVYSPLNGSGLVPVTHVLNDMGITDITIVPEQEYPNGYFTTCSYPNPEIFEALKLGLE
;
A
#
# COMPACT_ATOMS: atom_id res chain seq x y z
N MET A 1 5.88 1.37 -6.78
CA MET A 1 7.19 1.45 -6.09
C MET A 1 6.92 1.74 -4.63
N SER A 2 7.58 1.05 -3.71
CA SER A 2 7.38 1.23 -2.26
C SER A 2 8.57 0.66 -1.50
N ALA A 3 9.07 1.43 -0.52
CA ALA A 3 10.05 0.94 0.44
C ALA A 3 9.40 0.19 1.62
N SER A 4 8.08 -0.07 1.55
CA SER A 4 7.29 -0.67 2.63
C SER A 4 7.39 0.17 3.91
N HIS A 5 7.77 -0.45 5.05
CA HIS A 5 7.94 0.17 6.36
C HIS A 5 9.40 0.61 6.65
N ASN A 6 10.22 0.72 5.63
CA ASN A 6 11.59 1.21 5.80
C ASN A 6 11.63 2.73 6.06
N PRO A 7 12.69 3.25 6.70
CA PRO A 7 12.87 4.70 6.86
C PRO A 7 12.79 5.48 5.54
N ALA A 8 12.37 6.76 5.63
CA ALA A 8 12.11 7.63 4.48
C ALA A 8 13.28 7.76 3.48
N LYS A 9 14.52 7.57 3.93
CA LYS A 9 15.72 7.63 3.06
C LYS A 9 15.85 6.46 2.08
N TYR A 10 15.08 5.39 2.27
CA TYR A 10 15.11 4.23 1.38
C TYR A 10 13.99 4.32 0.35
N ASN A 11 14.27 3.81 -0.82
CA ASN A 11 13.28 3.58 -1.85
C ASN A 11 13.23 2.09 -2.18
N GLY A 12 12.17 1.63 -2.84
CA GLY A 12 12.02 0.23 -3.19
C GLY A 12 11.24 0.01 -4.47
N TYR A 13 11.57 -1.07 -5.14
CA TYR A 13 10.87 -1.56 -6.32
C TYR A 13 10.53 -3.04 -6.10
N LYS A 14 9.26 -3.38 -6.24
CA LYS A 14 8.78 -4.76 -6.19
C LYS A 14 8.12 -5.08 -7.52
N ALA A 15 8.58 -6.15 -8.18
CA ALA A 15 7.98 -6.65 -9.40
C ALA A 15 7.17 -7.91 -9.11
N TYR A 16 6.06 -8.05 -9.82
CA TYR A 16 5.14 -9.18 -9.69
C TYR A 16 4.94 -9.83 -11.04
N GLY A 17 4.82 -11.15 -11.05
CA GLY A 17 4.52 -11.92 -12.24
C GLY A 17 3.03 -11.90 -12.63
N PRO A 18 2.68 -12.53 -13.76
CA PRO A 18 1.29 -12.62 -14.20
C PRO A 18 0.41 -13.47 -13.28
N ASP A 19 1.01 -14.26 -12.41
CA ASP A 19 0.35 -15.03 -11.34
C ASP A 19 -0.01 -14.20 -10.10
N GLY A 20 0.39 -12.91 -10.09
CA GLY A 20 0.20 -12.01 -8.95
C GLY A 20 1.19 -12.21 -7.80
N CYS A 21 2.15 -13.13 -7.94
CA CYS A 21 3.19 -13.35 -6.93
C CYS A 21 4.39 -12.43 -7.16
N GLN A 22 5.11 -12.11 -6.08
CA GLN A 22 6.36 -11.37 -6.22
C GLN A 22 7.34 -12.21 -7.04
N MET A 23 8.05 -11.56 -7.95
CA MET A 23 9.00 -12.20 -8.86
C MET A 23 10.04 -13.02 -8.09
N THR A 24 10.27 -14.26 -8.54
CA THR A 24 11.27 -15.16 -7.97
C THR A 24 12.69 -14.76 -8.38
N ASP A 25 13.69 -15.33 -7.71
CA ASP A 25 15.10 -15.02 -7.95
C ASP A 25 15.52 -15.29 -9.40
N ASP A 26 15.05 -16.39 -10.00
CA ASP A 26 15.37 -16.75 -11.40
C ASP A 26 14.82 -15.73 -12.39
N ALA A 27 13.55 -15.31 -12.21
CA ALA A 27 12.95 -14.28 -13.05
C ALA A 27 13.58 -12.90 -12.79
N ALA A 28 13.95 -12.60 -11.55
CA ALA A 28 14.64 -11.37 -11.19
C ALA A 28 16.03 -11.28 -11.82
N ALA A 29 16.77 -12.39 -11.91
CA ALA A 29 18.08 -12.45 -12.56
C ALA A 29 17.99 -12.07 -14.05
N ILE A 30 16.97 -12.54 -14.76
CA ILE A 30 16.75 -12.20 -16.18
C ILE A 30 16.53 -10.69 -16.34
N VAL A 31 15.68 -10.10 -15.47
CA VAL A 31 15.42 -8.65 -15.49
C VAL A 31 16.69 -7.87 -15.14
N TYR A 32 17.44 -8.33 -14.15
CA TYR A 32 18.68 -7.70 -13.73
C TYR A 32 19.72 -7.68 -14.86
N ASP A 33 19.85 -8.77 -15.62
CA ASP A 33 20.75 -8.86 -16.78
C ASP A 33 20.38 -7.82 -17.87
N GLU A 34 19.08 -7.57 -18.09
CA GLU A 34 18.64 -6.50 -19.01
C GLU A 34 18.93 -5.10 -18.47
N ILE A 35 18.76 -4.90 -17.15
CA ILE A 35 19.09 -3.64 -16.49
C ILE A 35 20.59 -3.32 -16.65
N GLN A 36 21.46 -4.33 -16.49
CA GLN A 36 22.92 -4.15 -16.64
C GLN A 36 23.36 -3.74 -18.07
N LYS A 37 22.57 -4.08 -19.08
CA LYS A 37 22.81 -3.68 -20.48
C LYS A 37 22.33 -2.26 -20.78
N THR A 38 21.55 -1.66 -19.89
CA THR A 38 20.93 -0.35 -20.08
C THR A 38 21.83 0.74 -19.50
N ASP A 39 22.21 1.74 -20.30
CA ASP A 39 22.95 2.89 -19.80
C ASP A 39 22.07 3.69 -18.82
N VAL A 40 22.60 3.94 -17.62
CA VAL A 40 21.84 4.57 -16.50
C VAL A 40 21.43 6.00 -16.84
N LEU A 41 22.22 6.72 -17.63
CA LEU A 41 22.00 8.14 -17.93
C LEU A 41 21.21 8.36 -19.22
N THR A 42 21.42 7.51 -20.22
CA THR A 42 20.87 7.71 -21.57
C THR A 42 19.91 6.62 -22.03
N GLY A 43 19.87 5.48 -21.35
CA GLY A 43 19.06 4.33 -21.73
C GLY A 43 17.58 4.44 -21.37
N ALA A 44 17.21 5.31 -20.44
CA ALA A 44 15.83 5.51 -20.05
C ALA A 44 15.06 6.36 -21.07
N LYS A 45 13.90 5.86 -21.50
CA LYS A 45 12.95 6.63 -22.32
C LYS A 45 11.97 7.36 -21.43
N TYR A 46 11.73 8.62 -21.73
CA TYR A 46 10.84 9.47 -20.95
C TYR A 46 9.65 9.92 -21.80
N ILE A 47 8.53 10.04 -21.15
CA ILE A 47 7.33 10.67 -21.68
C ILE A 47 6.74 11.54 -20.56
N SER A 48 6.10 12.65 -20.92
CA SER A 48 5.41 13.45 -19.93
C SER A 48 4.20 12.69 -19.35
N PHE A 49 3.82 13.01 -18.11
CA PHE A 49 2.65 12.36 -17.49
C PHE A 49 1.38 12.59 -18.32
N ALA A 50 1.18 13.83 -18.82
CA ALA A 50 0.03 14.20 -19.61
C ALA A 50 -0.05 13.38 -20.92
N GLU A 51 1.04 13.31 -21.66
CA GLU A 51 1.11 12.48 -22.87
C GLU A 51 0.92 11.00 -22.58
N GLY A 52 1.46 10.50 -21.46
CA GLY A 52 1.28 9.11 -21.03
C GLY A 52 -0.18 8.77 -20.76
N VAL A 53 -0.93 9.68 -20.15
CA VAL A 53 -2.38 9.54 -19.93
C VAL A 53 -3.13 9.62 -21.25
N GLU A 54 -2.85 10.62 -22.09
CA GLU A 54 -3.49 10.82 -23.39
C GLU A 54 -3.31 9.61 -24.32
N GLN A 55 -2.12 9.03 -24.35
CA GLN A 55 -1.80 7.86 -25.16
C GLN A 55 -2.28 6.53 -24.51
N GLY A 56 -2.90 6.58 -23.34
CA GLY A 56 -3.35 5.40 -22.60
C GLY A 56 -2.24 4.52 -22.05
N LEU A 57 -1.01 5.01 -22.01
CA LEU A 57 0.14 4.33 -21.38
C LEU A 57 0.09 4.41 -19.86
N ILE A 58 -0.54 5.46 -19.33
CA ILE A 58 -0.81 5.63 -17.91
C ILE A 58 -2.31 5.51 -17.69
N ARG A 59 -2.72 4.59 -16.84
CA ARG A 59 -4.11 4.37 -16.47
C ARG A 59 -4.25 4.35 -14.96
N PHE A 60 -5.32 4.94 -14.46
CA PHE A 60 -5.69 4.83 -13.05
C PHE A 60 -6.47 3.54 -12.81
N VAL A 61 -6.26 2.95 -11.65
CA VAL A 61 -7.01 1.77 -11.20
C VAL A 61 -8.48 2.17 -10.98
N GLY A 62 -9.40 1.48 -11.64
CA GLY A 62 -10.84 1.70 -11.55
C GLY A 62 -11.47 1.06 -10.31
N ASP A 63 -12.75 1.35 -10.11
CA ASP A 63 -13.52 0.81 -8.98
C ASP A 63 -13.75 -0.70 -9.12
N ASP A 64 -13.79 -1.22 -10.32
CA ASP A 64 -13.87 -2.66 -10.60
C ASP A 64 -12.71 -3.45 -9.94
N CYS A 65 -11.49 -2.95 -10.08
CA CYS A 65 -10.31 -3.57 -9.47
C CYS A 65 -10.33 -3.42 -7.93
N LYS A 66 -10.73 -2.25 -7.43
CA LYS A 66 -10.83 -2.02 -5.97
C LYS A 66 -11.89 -2.93 -5.35
N ASN A 67 -13.07 -3.01 -5.97
CA ASN A 67 -14.18 -3.85 -5.50
C ASN A 67 -13.81 -5.34 -5.54
N ALA A 68 -13.07 -5.79 -6.56
CA ALA A 68 -12.56 -7.15 -6.62
C ALA A 68 -11.60 -7.46 -5.46
N LEU A 69 -10.72 -6.51 -5.09
CA LEU A 69 -9.85 -6.65 -3.93
C LEU A 69 -10.66 -6.74 -2.63
N TYR A 70 -11.64 -5.85 -2.43
CA TYR A 70 -12.47 -5.84 -1.22
C TYR A 70 -13.26 -7.14 -1.08
N ALA A 71 -13.89 -7.59 -2.15
CA ALA A 71 -14.62 -8.86 -2.15
C ALA A 71 -13.71 -10.06 -1.85
N ALA A 72 -12.47 -10.07 -2.37
CA ALA A 72 -11.51 -11.11 -2.09
C ALA A 72 -11.08 -11.14 -0.61
N ILE A 73 -10.92 -9.96 0.02
CA ILE A 73 -10.61 -9.84 1.44
C ILE A 73 -11.79 -10.30 2.30
N GLU A 74 -13.00 -9.82 2.00
CA GLU A 74 -14.21 -10.18 2.73
C GLU A 74 -14.51 -11.68 2.69
N ALA A 75 -14.27 -12.32 1.55
CA ALA A 75 -14.43 -13.78 1.41
C ALA A 75 -13.48 -14.60 2.30
N ARG A 76 -12.48 -13.98 2.92
CA ARG A 76 -11.55 -14.62 3.86
C ARG A 76 -11.99 -14.52 5.32
N GLN A 77 -13.12 -13.89 5.61
CA GLN A 77 -13.65 -13.84 6.97
C GLN A 77 -13.91 -15.25 7.51
N VAL A 78 -13.29 -15.59 8.64
CA VAL A 78 -13.49 -16.88 9.32
C VAL A 78 -14.88 -16.94 9.99
N ARG A 79 -15.38 -15.80 10.47
CA ARG A 79 -16.68 -15.67 11.14
C ARG A 79 -17.44 -14.45 10.58
N PRO A 80 -18.05 -14.57 9.39
CA PRO A 80 -18.79 -13.47 8.79
C PRO A 80 -19.90 -12.95 9.71
N GLY A 81 -20.01 -11.63 9.82
CA GLY A 81 -21.04 -10.98 10.62
C GLY A 81 -20.72 -10.82 12.12
N LEU A 82 -19.69 -11.48 12.65
CA LEU A 82 -19.35 -11.35 14.08
C LEU A 82 -19.05 -9.90 14.47
N CYS A 83 -18.33 -9.17 13.65
CA CYS A 83 -17.96 -7.79 13.94
C CYS A 83 -19.17 -6.84 14.04
N LYS A 84 -20.25 -7.13 13.30
CA LYS A 84 -21.49 -6.31 13.33
C LYS A 84 -22.15 -6.24 14.71
N THR A 85 -21.95 -7.26 15.55
CA THR A 85 -22.54 -7.35 16.88
C THR A 85 -21.54 -7.19 18.00
N ALA A 86 -20.26 -7.10 17.68
CA ALA A 86 -19.19 -7.09 18.69
C ALA A 86 -19.02 -5.73 19.38
N GLY A 87 -19.55 -4.63 18.83
CA GLY A 87 -19.44 -3.29 19.40
C GLY A 87 -17.98 -2.82 19.54
N LEU A 88 -17.12 -3.22 18.61
CA LEU A 88 -15.70 -2.90 18.66
C LEU A 88 -15.48 -1.40 18.43
N LYS A 89 -14.65 -0.82 19.28
CA LYS A 89 -14.03 0.51 19.09
C LYS A 89 -12.59 0.30 18.67
N LEU A 90 -12.21 0.90 17.57
CA LEU A 90 -10.92 0.70 16.95
C LEU A 90 -10.16 2.02 16.80
N VAL A 91 -8.92 2.04 17.23
CA VAL A 91 -7.97 3.10 16.84
C VAL A 91 -7.12 2.56 15.68
N TYR A 92 -7.08 3.31 14.59
CA TYR A 92 -6.35 2.91 13.40
C TYR A 92 -5.36 3.99 12.96
N SER A 93 -4.15 3.58 12.64
CA SER A 93 -3.17 4.41 11.97
C SER A 93 -2.70 3.75 10.68
N PRO A 94 -2.82 4.41 9.54
CA PRO A 94 -2.17 3.99 8.30
C PRO A 94 -0.66 4.29 8.27
N LEU A 95 -0.10 4.89 9.33
CA LEU A 95 1.32 5.30 9.41
C LEU A 95 1.75 6.14 8.20
N ASN A 96 0.94 7.11 7.78
CA ASN A 96 1.14 7.93 6.58
C ASN A 96 1.32 7.12 5.28
N GLY A 97 0.81 5.88 5.26
CA GLY A 97 0.86 4.97 4.13
C GLY A 97 -0.42 4.96 3.30
N SER A 98 -0.56 3.94 2.45
CA SER A 98 -1.69 3.80 1.51
C SER A 98 -2.91 3.08 2.09
N GLY A 99 -2.87 2.67 3.35
CA GLY A 99 -3.90 1.83 3.98
C GLY A 99 -5.19 2.57 4.34
N LEU A 100 -5.20 3.90 4.41
CA LEU A 100 -6.37 4.67 4.89
C LEU A 100 -7.67 4.22 4.22
N VAL A 101 -7.77 4.37 2.91
CA VAL A 101 -8.99 4.09 2.16
C VAL A 101 -9.37 2.61 2.15
N PRO A 102 -8.49 1.67 1.75
CA PRO A 102 -8.88 0.27 1.65
C PRO A 102 -9.17 -0.38 3.00
N VAL A 103 -8.41 -0.07 4.04
CA VAL A 103 -8.60 -0.69 5.36
C VAL A 103 -9.88 -0.19 6.00
N THR A 104 -10.13 1.12 6.01
CA THR A 104 -11.37 1.66 6.58
C THR A 104 -12.61 1.20 5.83
N HIS A 105 -12.54 1.07 4.49
CA HIS A 105 -13.62 0.52 3.69
C HIS A 105 -13.98 -0.90 4.14
N VAL A 106 -13.00 -1.80 4.12
CA VAL A 106 -13.22 -3.21 4.51
C VAL A 106 -13.69 -3.34 5.95
N LEU A 107 -13.13 -2.58 6.89
CA LEU A 107 -13.56 -2.59 8.29
C LEU A 107 -15.03 -2.16 8.45
N ASN A 108 -15.45 -1.12 7.73
CA ASN A 108 -16.86 -0.67 7.73
C ASN A 108 -17.79 -1.75 7.17
N ASP A 109 -17.44 -2.39 6.06
CA ASP A 109 -18.25 -3.45 5.43
C ASP A 109 -18.35 -4.68 6.35
N MET A 110 -17.30 -4.97 7.10
CA MET A 110 -17.32 -6.00 8.15
C MET A 110 -18.18 -5.62 9.35
N GLY A 111 -18.57 -4.35 9.50
CA GLY A 111 -19.41 -3.83 10.59
C GLY A 111 -18.63 -3.17 11.73
N ILE A 112 -17.35 -2.88 11.56
CA ILE A 112 -16.57 -2.07 12.51
C ILE A 112 -16.67 -0.61 12.04
N THR A 113 -17.60 0.14 12.64
CA THR A 113 -17.92 1.53 12.24
C THR A 113 -17.41 2.59 13.23
N ASP A 114 -17.08 2.18 14.45
CA ASP A 114 -16.49 3.08 15.47
C ASP A 114 -14.96 3.05 15.33
N ILE A 115 -14.47 3.79 14.34
CA ILE A 115 -13.05 3.83 13.99
C ILE A 115 -12.51 5.25 14.23
N THR A 116 -11.57 5.39 15.14
CA THR A 116 -10.79 6.61 15.35
C THR A 116 -9.50 6.52 14.54
N ILE A 117 -9.32 7.44 13.60
CA ILE A 117 -8.07 7.54 12.82
C ILE A 117 -7.11 8.45 13.59
N VAL A 118 -5.83 8.06 13.68
CA VAL A 118 -4.77 8.91 14.24
C VAL A 118 -4.50 10.07 13.27
N PRO A 119 -4.87 11.33 13.62
CA PRO A 119 -4.91 12.43 12.65
C PRO A 119 -3.54 12.75 12.01
N GLU A 120 -2.47 12.70 12.80
CA GLU A 120 -1.11 13.03 12.35
C GLU A 120 -0.54 11.99 11.38
N GLN A 121 -1.13 10.79 11.36
CA GLN A 121 -0.69 9.65 10.54
C GLN A 121 -1.70 9.27 9.46
N GLU A 122 -2.79 10.02 9.32
CA GLU A 122 -3.92 9.71 8.44
C GLU A 122 -3.53 9.73 6.96
N TYR A 123 -2.96 10.85 6.50
CA TYR A 123 -2.67 11.04 5.09
C TYR A 123 -1.26 10.60 4.69
N PRO A 124 -1.07 10.12 3.44
CA PRO A 124 0.24 9.74 2.95
C PRO A 124 1.27 10.86 3.08
N ASN A 125 2.39 10.55 3.73
CA ASN A 125 3.51 11.47 3.88
C ASN A 125 4.83 10.69 3.83
N GLY A 126 5.58 10.83 2.74
CA GLY A 126 6.85 10.13 2.55
C GLY A 126 7.97 10.55 3.50
N TYR A 127 7.80 11.63 4.26
CA TYR A 127 8.78 12.07 5.28
C TYR A 127 8.57 11.39 6.64
N PHE A 128 7.40 10.77 6.89
CA PHE A 128 7.07 10.10 8.16
C PHE A 128 7.43 10.93 9.39
N THR A 129 6.87 12.15 9.46
CA THR A 129 7.26 13.15 10.47
C THR A 129 6.91 12.77 11.90
N THR A 130 6.08 11.74 12.10
CA THR A 130 5.63 11.28 13.43
C THR A 130 6.47 10.16 14.02
N CYS A 131 7.30 9.50 13.21
CA CYS A 131 8.19 8.43 13.65
C CYS A 131 9.37 8.28 12.70
N SER A 132 10.54 7.95 13.23
CA SER A 132 11.75 7.76 12.43
C SER A 132 11.72 6.49 11.60
N TYR A 133 10.91 5.53 11.99
CA TYR A 133 10.77 4.22 11.38
C TYR A 133 9.29 3.81 11.36
N PRO A 134 8.59 3.88 10.21
CA PRO A 134 7.15 3.62 10.13
C PRO A 134 6.85 2.11 10.11
N ASN A 135 7.44 1.37 11.05
CA ASN A 135 7.20 -0.05 11.20
C ASN A 135 6.24 -0.31 12.38
N PRO A 136 5.09 -0.95 12.16
CA PRO A 136 4.11 -1.22 13.21
C PRO A 136 4.61 -2.15 14.33
N GLU A 137 5.73 -2.84 14.14
CA GLU A 137 6.39 -3.62 15.19
C GLU A 137 7.15 -2.75 16.21
N ILE A 138 7.36 -1.47 15.89
CA ILE A 138 8.08 -0.53 16.75
C ILE A 138 7.08 0.30 17.54
N PHE A 139 7.20 0.28 18.87
CA PHE A 139 6.32 1.01 19.79
C PHE A 139 6.19 2.51 19.44
N GLU A 140 7.31 3.17 19.09
CA GLU A 140 7.31 4.59 18.70
C GLU A 140 6.33 4.90 17.56
N ALA A 141 6.23 4.01 16.57
CA ALA A 141 5.33 4.21 15.43
C ALA A 141 3.86 4.18 15.83
N LEU A 142 3.50 3.42 16.87
CA LEU A 142 2.13 3.26 17.36
C LEU A 142 1.79 4.16 18.54
N LYS A 143 2.74 4.91 19.07
CA LYS A 143 2.60 5.69 20.30
C LYS A 143 1.38 6.63 20.27
N LEU A 144 1.19 7.39 19.18
CA LEU A 144 0.07 8.32 19.01
C LEU A 144 -1.31 7.63 19.03
N GLY A 145 -1.38 6.38 18.65
CA GLY A 145 -2.61 5.60 18.73
C GLY A 145 -2.91 5.02 20.13
N LEU A 146 -1.94 5.10 21.04
CA LEU A 146 -2.06 4.62 22.43
C LEU A 146 -2.32 5.75 23.43
N GLU A 147 -2.10 7.00 23.06
CA GLU A 147 -2.40 8.23 23.80
C GLU A 147 -3.84 8.68 23.56
#